data_f7fce0255f4055a0a1c16f9910a018fe
#
_entry.id   f7fce0255f4055a0a1c16f9910a018fe
#
_cell.length_a   1.000
_cell.length_b   1.000
_cell.length_c   1.000
_cell.angle_alpha   90.00
_cell.angle_beta   90.00
_cell.angle_gamma   90.00
#
_symmetry.space_group_name_H-M   'P 1'
#
loop_
_entity.id
_entity.type
_entity.pdbx_description
1 polymer ?
#
loop_
_entity_poly.entity_id
_entity_poly.type
_entity_poly.pdbx_seq_one_letter_code
_entity_poly.pdbx_strand_id
1 'polypeptide(L)'
;MTRGVIASPHRLASEAGAQVLRDGGNAIDAAIAADAVLCVVYPHMTSVAGDLMAIVWPAGAAAPVGLIGAGRSGQLATIDAVRKRGHEAMPERGVLTVTVPGTVEAWGRLIERFGTLGWSAVLEPAAALAQDGYQITRHLSEALKSAAGLLGREPAAHALYPPMDAGMVLRNPDLASVLKDISRHGFNGFYRGEIAAAIVAAIARRDGFVTAQDLAGHHSDWVETVTLSYRDVVVHELPPPTQGLIALSLLKVLRDRTKAELEPGREFVEMFRSARDTAYSIRDRITDPDFSPVPDLVTSDVPDGGDTVYLCAADEHGNLVSLIQSVAFDFGSGIVAEGTGMLLQNRGCYFSLDANHANRLEPKKRTRHTLIPAMATREGRPWLLYGSMGGDGQPQLQSQVLINIVDHGLDPAAAVARPRIRFSP
;
A
#
# COMPACT_ATOMS: atom_id res chain seq x y z
N MET A 1 -3.63 1.29 31.56
CA MET A 1 -2.39 1.64 30.85
C MET A 1 -2.55 1.21 29.43
N THR A 2 -2.17 2.02 28.47
CA THR A 2 -2.21 1.62 27.03
C THR A 2 -1.15 0.56 26.79
N ARG A 3 -1.56 -0.61 26.31
CA ARG A 3 -0.67 -1.74 26.00
C ARG A 3 0.09 -1.57 24.67
N GLY A 4 0.08 -0.39 24.08
CA GLY A 4 0.75 -0.08 22.83
C GLY A 4 0.23 1.20 22.18
N VAL A 5 0.70 1.48 20.97
CA VAL A 5 0.34 2.67 20.18
C VAL A 5 0.09 2.27 18.73
N ILE A 6 -0.87 2.95 18.10
CA ILE A 6 -1.15 2.83 16.67
C ILE A 6 -1.37 4.23 16.07
N ALA A 7 -0.86 4.43 14.87
CA ALA A 7 -1.12 5.63 14.08
C ALA A 7 -1.64 5.23 12.69
N SER A 8 -2.73 5.85 12.26
CA SER A 8 -3.34 5.64 10.94
C SER A 8 -3.98 6.94 10.44
N PRO A 9 -4.29 7.07 9.14
CA PRO A 9 -4.87 8.29 8.58
C PRO A 9 -6.34 8.52 8.95
N HIS A 10 -7.00 7.58 9.63
CA HIS A 10 -8.41 7.69 9.98
C HIS A 10 -8.68 7.33 11.45
N ARG A 11 -9.43 8.20 12.16
CA ARG A 11 -9.73 8.04 13.58
C ARG A 11 -10.35 6.66 13.91
N LEU A 12 -11.35 6.22 13.16
CA LEU A 12 -12.02 4.93 13.39
C LEU A 12 -11.06 3.74 13.24
N ALA A 13 -10.09 3.82 12.33
CA ALA A 13 -9.07 2.79 12.16
C ALA A 13 -8.10 2.76 13.35
N SER A 14 -7.64 3.92 13.80
CA SER A 14 -6.79 4.01 15.00
C SER A 14 -7.53 3.54 16.27
N GLU A 15 -8.81 3.86 16.40
CA GLU A 15 -9.66 3.40 17.52
C GLU A 15 -9.82 1.88 17.52
N ALA A 16 -10.05 1.26 16.35
CA ALA A 16 -10.16 -0.19 16.20
C ALA A 16 -8.84 -0.90 16.59
N GLY A 17 -7.71 -0.44 16.05
CA GLY A 17 -6.41 -1.01 16.43
C GLY A 17 -6.07 -0.81 17.91
N ALA A 18 -6.37 0.37 18.46
CA ALA A 18 -6.18 0.61 19.90
C ALA A 18 -7.10 -0.26 20.77
N GLN A 19 -8.32 -0.60 20.32
CA GLN A 19 -9.20 -1.53 21.01
C GLN A 19 -8.62 -2.95 21.00
N VAL A 20 -8.13 -3.41 19.84
CA VAL A 20 -7.46 -4.71 19.71
C VAL A 20 -6.28 -4.83 20.69
N LEU A 21 -5.45 -3.79 20.83
CA LEU A 21 -4.36 -3.76 21.81
C LEU A 21 -4.89 -3.87 23.27
N ARG A 22 -6.00 -3.20 23.59
CA ARG A 22 -6.63 -3.31 24.93
C ARG A 22 -7.19 -4.69 25.22
N ASP A 23 -7.71 -5.36 24.22
CA ASP A 23 -8.33 -6.69 24.31
C ASP A 23 -7.29 -7.84 24.32
N GLY A 24 -6.00 -7.50 24.32
CA GLY A 24 -4.89 -8.44 24.44
C GLY A 24 -4.27 -8.90 23.13
N GLY A 25 -4.65 -8.28 22.02
CA GLY A 25 -3.94 -8.41 20.73
C GLY A 25 -2.59 -7.71 20.76
N ASN A 26 -1.71 -8.11 19.86
CA ASN A 26 -0.40 -7.49 19.66
C ASN A 26 -0.41 -6.39 18.58
N ALA A 27 0.75 -5.81 18.28
CA ALA A 27 0.89 -4.75 17.28
C ALA A 27 0.43 -5.19 15.88
N ILE A 28 0.63 -6.46 15.54
CA ILE A 28 0.27 -7.02 14.23
C ILE A 28 -1.25 -7.16 14.13
N ASP A 29 -1.91 -7.70 15.14
CA ASP A 29 -3.37 -7.78 15.21
C ASP A 29 -4.01 -6.38 15.10
N ALA A 30 -3.44 -5.40 15.82
CA ALA A 30 -3.90 -4.03 15.82
C ALA A 30 -3.75 -3.36 14.44
N ALA A 31 -2.63 -3.60 13.76
CA ALA A 31 -2.38 -3.07 12.42
C ALA A 31 -3.36 -3.65 11.40
N ILE A 32 -3.62 -4.97 11.45
CA ILE A 32 -4.58 -5.62 10.54
C ILE A 32 -6.01 -5.11 10.79
N ALA A 33 -6.42 -4.97 12.04
CA ALA A 33 -7.74 -4.44 12.38
C ALA A 33 -7.92 -3.00 11.88
N ALA A 34 -6.91 -2.15 12.06
CA ALA A 34 -6.92 -0.79 11.53
C ALA A 34 -6.95 -0.76 10.00
N ASP A 35 -6.17 -1.62 9.33
CA ASP A 35 -6.13 -1.72 7.87
C ASP A 35 -7.47 -2.23 7.29
N ALA A 36 -8.08 -3.22 7.92
CA ALA A 36 -9.41 -3.70 7.55
C ALA A 36 -10.48 -2.60 7.71
N VAL A 37 -10.42 -1.80 8.77
CA VAL A 37 -11.29 -0.64 8.94
C VAL A 37 -11.03 0.40 7.86
N LEU A 38 -9.76 0.67 7.49
CA LEU A 38 -9.45 1.57 6.37
C LEU A 38 -10.06 1.10 5.05
N CYS A 39 -10.11 -0.20 4.78
CA CYS A 39 -10.80 -0.72 3.59
C CYS A 39 -12.30 -0.38 3.55
N VAL A 40 -12.91 -0.08 4.71
CA VAL A 40 -14.30 0.34 4.83
C VAL A 40 -14.44 1.87 4.78
N VAL A 41 -13.67 2.58 5.63
CA VAL A 41 -13.89 4.02 5.88
C VAL A 41 -13.04 4.94 4.99
N TYR A 42 -12.10 4.36 4.23
CA TYR A 42 -11.16 5.07 3.36
C TYR A 42 -11.11 4.46 1.93
N PRO A 43 -12.28 4.14 1.32
CA PRO A 43 -12.37 3.28 0.13
C PRO A 43 -11.74 3.91 -1.12
N HIS A 44 -11.48 5.21 -1.14
CA HIS A 44 -10.79 5.87 -2.24
C HIS A 44 -9.29 5.50 -2.31
N MET A 45 -8.69 5.05 -1.20
CA MET A 45 -7.25 4.73 -1.13
C MET A 45 -6.98 3.24 -0.93
N THR A 46 -7.91 2.51 -0.29
CA THR A 46 -7.72 1.12 0.15
C THR A 46 -8.93 0.25 -0.18
N SER A 47 -8.68 -1.05 -0.30
CA SER A 47 -9.72 -2.06 -0.47
C SER A 47 -9.20 -3.43 -0.02
N VAL A 48 -10.09 -4.30 0.42
CA VAL A 48 -9.80 -5.73 0.60
C VAL A 48 -9.24 -6.36 -0.68
N ALA A 49 -9.60 -5.81 -1.84
CA ALA A 49 -9.05 -6.20 -3.14
C ALA A 49 -7.89 -5.30 -3.62
N GLY A 50 -7.08 -4.79 -2.69
CA GLY A 50 -5.84 -4.04 -2.92
C GLY A 50 -4.58 -4.88 -2.74
N ASP A 51 -3.42 -4.19 -2.60
CA ASP A 51 -2.11 -4.75 -2.26
C ASP A 51 -1.60 -4.20 -0.93
N LEU A 52 -0.84 -5.01 -0.18
CA LEU A 52 -0.30 -4.68 1.12
C LEU A 52 1.19 -5.02 1.19
N MET A 53 1.96 -4.11 1.78
CA MET A 53 3.37 -4.31 2.13
C MET A 53 3.57 -4.06 3.62
N ALA A 54 4.45 -4.83 4.28
CA ALA A 54 4.76 -4.63 5.68
C ALA A 54 6.24 -4.88 5.99
N ILE A 55 6.77 -4.15 6.97
CA ILE A 55 7.99 -4.49 7.70
C ILE A 55 7.60 -4.76 9.14
N VAL A 56 7.94 -5.94 9.65
CA VAL A 56 7.63 -6.37 11.02
C VAL A 56 8.93 -6.54 11.79
N TRP A 57 8.98 -6.00 12.99
CA TRP A 57 10.00 -6.34 14.00
C TRP A 57 9.34 -7.17 15.09
N PRO A 58 9.53 -8.49 15.10
CA PRO A 58 8.99 -9.34 16.17
C PRO A 58 9.71 -9.09 17.49
N ALA A 59 9.01 -9.19 18.59
CA ALA A 59 9.59 -9.08 19.93
C ALA A 59 10.79 -10.03 20.10
N GLY A 60 11.91 -9.50 20.58
CA GLY A 60 13.16 -10.26 20.77
C GLY A 60 13.92 -10.63 19.49
N ALA A 61 13.45 -10.27 18.32
CA ALA A 61 14.18 -10.51 17.07
C ALA A 61 15.43 -9.62 16.96
N ALA A 62 16.44 -10.11 16.25
CA ALA A 62 17.67 -9.35 15.96
C ALA A 62 17.54 -8.44 14.73
N ALA A 63 16.56 -8.68 13.86
CA ALA A 63 16.32 -7.94 12.64
C ALA A 63 14.84 -7.96 12.24
N PRO A 64 14.38 -6.96 11.47
CA PRO A 64 13.02 -6.97 10.92
C PRO A 64 12.91 -7.95 9.75
N VAL A 65 11.68 -8.31 9.42
CA VAL A 65 11.33 -9.09 8.23
C VAL A 65 10.31 -8.33 7.39
N GLY A 66 10.47 -8.36 6.08
CA GLY A 66 9.55 -7.76 5.12
C GLY A 66 8.50 -8.75 4.62
N LEU A 67 7.33 -8.24 4.27
CA LEU A 67 6.27 -8.98 3.57
C LEU A 67 5.85 -8.19 2.32
N ILE A 68 5.86 -8.87 1.18
CA ILE A 68 5.39 -8.35 -0.10
C ILE A 68 4.08 -9.05 -0.47
N GLY A 69 2.97 -8.40 -0.15
CA GLY A 69 1.61 -8.83 -0.51
C GLY A 69 1.11 -8.11 -1.76
N ALA A 70 1.90 -8.16 -2.83
CA ALA A 70 1.53 -7.64 -4.14
C ALA A 70 1.04 -8.77 -5.04
N GLY A 71 -0.08 -8.51 -5.70
CA GLY A 71 -0.61 -9.45 -6.68
C GLY A 71 0.12 -9.43 -8.02
N ARG A 72 0.04 -10.55 -8.71
CA ARG A 72 0.59 -10.71 -10.05
C ARG A 72 -0.46 -10.41 -11.12
N SER A 73 -0.02 -10.07 -12.31
CA SER A 73 -0.88 -10.03 -13.50
C SER A 73 -1.52 -11.39 -13.75
N GLY A 74 -2.72 -11.40 -14.32
CA GLY A 74 -3.38 -12.64 -14.71
C GLY A 74 -2.61 -13.40 -15.79
N GLN A 75 -2.81 -14.72 -15.87
CA GLN A 75 -2.16 -15.57 -16.88
C GLN A 75 -2.52 -15.20 -18.32
N LEU A 76 -3.60 -14.45 -18.54
CA LEU A 76 -4.02 -13.97 -19.86
C LEU A 76 -3.44 -12.58 -20.21
N ALA A 77 -2.73 -11.94 -19.30
CA ALA A 77 -2.21 -10.58 -19.45
C ALA A 77 -0.93 -10.58 -20.30
N THR A 78 -1.06 -10.25 -21.57
CA THR A 78 0.06 -10.10 -22.51
C THR A 78 0.01 -8.73 -23.19
N ILE A 79 1.16 -8.25 -23.67
CA ILE A 79 1.26 -7.01 -24.46
C ILE A 79 0.31 -7.08 -25.66
N ASP A 80 0.32 -8.19 -26.39
CA ASP A 80 -0.54 -8.39 -27.56
C ASP A 80 -2.03 -8.38 -27.21
N ALA A 81 -2.41 -8.93 -26.06
CA ALA A 81 -3.80 -8.93 -25.61
C ALA A 81 -4.30 -7.52 -25.30
N VAL A 82 -3.45 -6.64 -24.75
CA VAL A 82 -3.77 -5.24 -24.50
C VAL A 82 -3.82 -4.43 -25.81
N ARG A 83 -2.82 -4.62 -26.68
CA ARG A 83 -2.77 -3.96 -28.00
C ARG A 83 -3.94 -4.34 -28.90
N LYS A 84 -4.37 -5.58 -28.91
CA LYS A 84 -5.58 -6.03 -29.64
C LYS A 84 -6.86 -5.32 -29.19
N ARG A 85 -6.88 -4.75 -28.00
CA ARG A 85 -7.98 -3.91 -27.47
C ARG A 85 -7.81 -2.42 -27.76
N GLY A 86 -6.83 -2.05 -28.64
CA GLY A 86 -6.62 -0.69 -29.13
C GLY A 86 -5.79 0.22 -28.20
N HIS A 87 -5.03 -0.35 -27.27
CA HIS A 87 -4.19 0.43 -26.36
C HIS A 87 -2.72 0.41 -26.78
N GLU A 88 -2.13 1.59 -26.97
CA GLU A 88 -0.69 1.79 -27.23
C GLU A 88 0.15 1.79 -25.94
N ALA A 89 -0.47 2.11 -24.79
CA ALA A 89 0.09 2.03 -23.45
C ALA A 89 -0.93 1.39 -22.51
N MET A 90 -0.49 0.95 -21.32
CA MET A 90 -1.44 0.49 -20.30
C MET A 90 -2.42 1.60 -19.97
N PRO A 91 -3.74 1.32 -19.96
CA PRO A 91 -4.72 2.30 -19.50
C PRO A 91 -4.50 2.60 -18.02
N GLU A 92 -4.89 3.81 -17.59
CA GLU A 92 -4.80 4.17 -16.19
C GLU A 92 -5.85 3.44 -15.33
N ARG A 93 -7.05 3.23 -15.89
CA ARG A 93 -8.23 2.70 -15.19
C ARG A 93 -8.86 1.53 -15.97
N GLY A 94 -9.81 0.88 -15.31
CA GLY A 94 -10.60 -0.18 -15.93
C GLY A 94 -10.01 -1.58 -15.74
N VAL A 95 -10.68 -2.57 -16.30
CA VAL A 95 -10.45 -4.00 -16.02
C VAL A 95 -9.06 -4.51 -16.43
N LEU A 96 -8.46 -3.93 -17.48
CA LEU A 96 -7.15 -4.36 -17.98
C LEU A 96 -6.01 -4.05 -16.97
N THR A 97 -6.27 -3.16 -16.02
CA THR A 97 -5.31 -2.77 -14.98
C THR A 97 -5.43 -3.58 -13.69
N VAL A 98 -6.45 -4.44 -13.59
CA VAL A 98 -6.67 -5.26 -12.40
C VAL A 98 -5.63 -6.38 -12.35
N THR A 99 -4.89 -6.46 -11.25
CA THR A 99 -4.03 -7.59 -10.90
C THR A 99 -4.69 -8.43 -9.80
N VAL A 100 -4.15 -9.59 -9.49
CA VAL A 100 -4.63 -10.41 -8.37
C VAL A 100 -4.54 -9.57 -7.09
N PRO A 101 -5.61 -9.45 -6.28
CA PRO A 101 -5.53 -8.77 -4.99
C PRO A 101 -4.55 -9.46 -4.03
N GLY A 102 -3.73 -8.69 -3.31
CA GLY A 102 -2.72 -9.23 -2.41
C GLY A 102 -3.03 -9.09 -0.92
N THR A 103 -3.91 -8.15 -0.53
CA THR A 103 -4.13 -7.73 0.85
C THR A 103 -4.55 -8.87 1.79
N VAL A 104 -5.54 -9.67 1.42
CA VAL A 104 -6.12 -10.68 2.34
C VAL A 104 -5.15 -11.82 2.64
N GLU A 105 -4.38 -12.24 1.65
CA GLU A 105 -3.35 -13.27 1.85
C GLU A 105 -2.22 -12.72 2.72
N ALA A 106 -1.81 -11.46 2.52
CA ALA A 106 -0.83 -10.81 3.38
C ALA A 106 -1.31 -10.69 4.83
N TRP A 107 -2.59 -10.34 5.09
CA TRP A 107 -3.16 -10.42 6.43
C TRP A 107 -3.03 -11.82 7.03
N GLY A 108 -3.34 -12.86 6.23
CA GLY A 108 -3.21 -14.25 6.65
C GLY A 108 -1.80 -14.61 7.07
N ARG A 109 -0.81 -14.24 6.26
CA ARG A 109 0.61 -14.48 6.58
C ARG A 109 1.06 -13.78 7.86
N LEU A 110 0.58 -12.55 8.06
CA LEU A 110 0.87 -11.79 9.29
C LEU A 110 0.23 -12.43 10.52
N ILE A 111 -1.06 -12.82 10.44
CA ILE A 111 -1.78 -13.49 11.53
C ILE A 111 -1.14 -14.84 11.85
N GLU A 112 -0.89 -15.69 10.84
CA GLU A 112 -0.35 -17.04 11.04
C GLU A 112 1.04 -17.03 11.68
N ARG A 113 1.87 -16.04 11.35
CA ARG A 113 3.26 -16.00 11.81
C ARG A 113 3.45 -15.22 13.10
N PHE A 114 2.71 -14.15 13.31
CA PHE A 114 2.95 -13.18 14.37
C PHE A 114 1.70 -12.77 15.14
N GLY A 115 0.49 -13.07 14.67
CA GLY A 115 -0.74 -12.70 15.34
C GLY A 115 -0.94 -13.44 16.65
N THR A 116 -1.67 -12.82 17.57
CA THR A 116 -2.08 -13.39 18.85
C THR A 116 -3.57 -13.71 18.84
N LEU A 117 -4.35 -12.88 18.15
CA LEU A 117 -5.78 -13.06 17.95
C LEU A 117 -6.05 -13.72 16.60
N GLY A 118 -7.21 -14.34 16.46
CA GLY A 118 -7.64 -14.92 15.19
C GLY A 118 -8.36 -13.91 14.30
N TRP A 119 -8.66 -14.33 13.09
CA TRP A 119 -9.35 -13.54 12.05
C TRP A 119 -10.60 -12.83 12.55
N SER A 120 -11.42 -13.50 13.39
CA SER A 120 -12.68 -12.93 13.86
C SER A 120 -12.46 -11.67 14.69
N ALA A 121 -11.53 -11.68 15.60
CA ALA A 121 -11.28 -10.54 16.48
C ALA A 121 -10.73 -9.31 15.70
N VAL A 122 -9.88 -9.54 14.70
CA VAL A 122 -9.26 -8.46 13.94
C VAL A 122 -10.18 -7.88 12.86
N LEU A 123 -11.14 -8.66 12.32
CA LEU A 123 -12.03 -8.21 11.25
C LEU A 123 -13.40 -7.70 11.74
N GLU A 124 -13.81 -8.05 12.96
CA GLU A 124 -15.12 -7.65 13.53
C GLU A 124 -15.36 -6.13 13.49
N PRO A 125 -14.40 -5.25 13.87
CA PRO A 125 -14.63 -3.80 13.83
C PRO A 125 -14.94 -3.30 12.41
N ALA A 126 -14.24 -3.83 11.39
CA ALA A 126 -14.46 -3.46 10.00
C ALA A 126 -15.80 -3.99 9.49
N ALA A 127 -16.15 -5.23 9.82
CA ALA A 127 -17.43 -5.85 9.43
C ALA A 127 -18.62 -5.10 10.04
N ALA A 128 -18.54 -4.69 11.32
CA ALA A 128 -19.56 -3.89 11.99
C ALA A 128 -19.73 -2.53 11.32
N LEU A 129 -18.64 -1.79 11.07
CA LEU A 129 -18.69 -0.49 10.38
C LEU A 129 -19.25 -0.59 8.96
N ALA A 130 -18.91 -1.63 8.22
CA ALA A 130 -19.46 -1.86 6.88
C ALA A 130 -20.99 -2.15 6.94
N GLN A 131 -21.44 -2.92 7.92
CA GLN A 131 -22.85 -3.29 8.12
C GLN A 131 -23.69 -2.11 8.59
N ASP A 132 -23.26 -1.46 9.68
CA ASP A 132 -24.05 -0.44 10.40
C ASP A 132 -23.91 0.94 9.75
N GLY A 133 -22.78 1.14 9.06
CA GLY A 133 -22.42 2.38 8.40
C GLY A 133 -21.62 3.33 9.28
N TYR A 134 -21.00 4.30 8.63
CA TYR A 134 -20.20 5.34 9.25
C TYR A 134 -20.44 6.69 8.58
N GLN A 135 -20.23 7.77 9.33
CA GLN A 135 -20.31 9.12 8.76
C GLN A 135 -19.07 9.39 7.92
N ILE A 136 -19.25 9.76 6.65
CA ILE A 136 -18.14 10.07 5.75
C ILE A 136 -17.47 11.39 6.16
N THR A 137 -16.16 11.42 6.04
CA THR A 137 -15.36 12.61 6.31
C THR A 137 -15.48 13.60 5.16
N ARG A 138 -15.06 14.86 5.41
CA ARG A 138 -14.94 15.88 4.35
C ARG A 138 -14.01 15.38 3.22
N HIS A 139 -12.89 14.76 3.57
CA HIS A 139 -11.92 14.24 2.61
C HIS A 139 -12.56 13.17 1.69
N LEU A 140 -13.27 12.20 2.25
CA LEU A 140 -13.98 11.19 1.44
C LEU A 140 -15.09 11.83 0.59
N SER A 141 -15.82 12.84 1.11
CA SER A 141 -16.83 13.58 0.34
C SER A 141 -16.20 14.26 -0.89
N GLU A 142 -15.07 14.92 -0.73
CA GLU A 142 -14.34 15.57 -1.81
C GLU A 142 -13.84 14.54 -2.84
N ALA A 143 -13.31 13.38 -2.39
CA ALA A 143 -12.88 12.29 -3.26
C ALA A 143 -14.04 11.69 -4.07
N LEU A 144 -15.20 11.43 -3.45
CA LEU A 144 -16.39 10.91 -4.12
C LEU A 144 -16.91 11.87 -5.22
N LYS A 145 -16.90 13.17 -4.93
CA LYS A 145 -17.31 14.20 -5.91
C LYS A 145 -16.33 14.31 -7.06
N SER A 146 -15.03 14.27 -6.77
CA SER A 146 -13.98 14.29 -7.80
C SER A 146 -14.02 13.05 -8.69
N ALA A 147 -14.26 11.87 -8.12
CA ALA A 147 -14.32 10.61 -8.86
C ALA A 147 -15.69 10.28 -9.48
N ALA A 148 -16.69 11.18 -9.39
CA ALA A 148 -18.05 10.92 -9.88
C ALA A 148 -18.10 10.48 -11.35
N GLY A 149 -17.24 11.04 -12.21
CA GLY A 149 -17.14 10.65 -13.62
C GLY A 149 -16.54 9.26 -13.84
N LEU A 150 -15.64 8.81 -12.97
CA LEU A 150 -15.07 7.46 -12.99
C LEU A 150 -16.08 6.44 -12.49
N LEU A 151 -16.61 6.66 -11.29
CA LEU A 151 -17.54 5.75 -10.61
C LEU A 151 -18.89 5.65 -11.34
N GLY A 152 -19.32 6.72 -11.99
CA GLY A 152 -20.55 6.75 -12.78
C GLY A 152 -20.54 5.88 -14.06
N ARG A 153 -19.37 5.40 -14.49
CA ARG A 153 -19.26 4.50 -15.65
C ARG A 153 -19.67 3.06 -15.33
N GLU A 154 -19.65 2.69 -14.05
CA GLU A 154 -19.89 1.34 -13.57
C GLU A 154 -21.09 1.34 -12.62
N PRO A 155 -22.23 0.67 -12.96
CA PRO A 155 -23.45 0.75 -12.17
C PRO A 155 -23.27 0.35 -10.70
N ALA A 156 -22.51 -0.71 -10.41
CA ALA A 156 -22.24 -1.17 -9.05
C ALA A 156 -21.41 -0.16 -8.25
N ALA A 157 -20.40 0.46 -8.87
CA ALA A 157 -19.59 1.48 -8.23
C ALA A 157 -20.40 2.77 -7.98
N HIS A 158 -21.21 3.18 -8.95
CA HIS A 158 -22.10 4.35 -8.81
C HIS A 158 -23.14 4.17 -7.70
N ALA A 159 -23.74 2.99 -7.61
CA ALA A 159 -24.73 2.68 -6.57
C ALA A 159 -24.13 2.70 -5.16
N LEU A 160 -22.89 2.21 -5.01
CA LEU A 160 -22.21 2.13 -3.72
C LEU A 160 -21.55 3.46 -3.31
N TYR A 161 -20.95 4.16 -4.26
CA TYR A 161 -20.16 5.37 -4.06
C TYR A 161 -20.68 6.57 -4.86
N PRO A 162 -21.98 6.97 -4.69
CA PRO A 162 -22.47 8.19 -5.31
C PRO A 162 -21.79 9.42 -4.72
N PRO A 163 -21.83 10.59 -5.36
CA PRO A 163 -21.46 11.85 -4.73
C PRO A 163 -22.26 12.05 -3.43
N MET A 164 -21.56 12.24 -2.32
CA MET A 164 -22.15 12.39 -0.99
C MET A 164 -21.53 13.56 -0.26
N ASP A 165 -22.32 14.21 0.63
CA ASP A 165 -21.81 15.26 1.52
C ASP A 165 -21.23 14.70 2.80
N ALA A 166 -20.24 15.41 3.36
CA ALA A 166 -19.64 15.06 4.65
C ALA A 166 -20.71 14.95 5.75
N GLY A 167 -20.58 13.95 6.61
CA GLY A 167 -21.54 13.64 7.66
C GLY A 167 -22.68 12.71 7.22
N MET A 168 -22.89 12.48 5.94
CA MET A 168 -23.80 11.44 5.47
C MET A 168 -23.28 10.05 5.85
N VAL A 169 -24.19 9.09 6.02
CA VAL A 169 -23.86 7.70 6.39
C VAL A 169 -23.68 6.84 5.15
N LEU A 170 -22.48 6.27 5.00
CA LEU A 170 -22.21 5.25 4.00
C LEU A 170 -22.29 3.85 4.65
N ARG A 171 -22.95 2.90 3.96
CA ARG A 171 -23.05 1.48 4.32
C ARG A 171 -22.58 0.62 3.16
N ASN A 172 -21.97 -0.51 3.51
CA ASN A 172 -21.54 -1.51 2.52
C ASN A 172 -21.80 -2.93 3.08
N PRO A 173 -23.07 -3.38 3.13
CA PRO A 173 -23.41 -4.67 3.70
C PRO A 173 -22.82 -5.85 2.93
N ASP A 174 -22.58 -5.70 1.62
CA ASP A 174 -21.91 -6.74 0.83
C ASP A 174 -20.45 -6.92 1.29
N LEU A 175 -19.73 -5.82 1.54
CA LEU A 175 -18.38 -5.89 2.10
C LEU A 175 -18.38 -6.47 3.54
N ALA A 176 -19.40 -6.15 4.34
CA ALA A 176 -19.55 -6.76 5.65
C ALA A 176 -19.71 -8.28 5.55
N SER A 177 -20.43 -8.78 4.57
CA SER A 177 -20.58 -10.22 4.31
C SER A 177 -19.24 -10.86 3.88
N VAL A 178 -18.49 -10.21 3.00
CA VAL A 178 -17.13 -10.63 2.60
C VAL A 178 -16.19 -10.72 3.81
N LEU A 179 -16.16 -9.68 4.66
CA LEU A 179 -15.30 -9.67 5.86
C LEU A 179 -15.69 -10.78 6.85
N LYS A 180 -16.99 -11.05 7.02
CA LYS A 180 -17.49 -12.16 7.85
C LYS A 180 -17.12 -13.53 7.27
N ASP A 181 -17.09 -13.68 5.95
CA ASP A 181 -16.68 -14.91 5.29
C ASP A 181 -15.16 -15.15 5.44
N ILE A 182 -14.35 -14.12 5.23
CA ILE A 182 -12.90 -14.16 5.50
C ILE A 182 -12.64 -14.48 6.98
N SER A 183 -13.42 -13.91 7.90
CA SER A 183 -13.32 -14.18 9.33
C SER A 183 -13.51 -15.66 9.69
N ARG A 184 -14.39 -16.38 8.95
CA ARG A 184 -14.69 -17.79 9.18
C ARG A 184 -13.71 -18.75 8.50
N HIS A 185 -13.24 -18.40 7.28
CA HIS A 185 -12.52 -19.30 6.40
C HIS A 185 -11.05 -18.88 6.16
N GLY A 186 -10.61 -17.77 6.76
CA GLY A 186 -9.31 -17.18 6.53
C GLY A 186 -9.16 -16.71 5.07
N PHE A 187 -7.94 -16.52 4.61
CA PHE A 187 -7.69 -16.07 3.22
C PHE A 187 -8.21 -17.05 2.16
N ASN A 188 -8.41 -18.34 2.49
CA ASN A 188 -9.02 -19.28 1.55
C ASN A 188 -10.47 -18.91 1.19
N GLY A 189 -11.23 -18.29 2.11
CA GLY A 189 -12.55 -17.76 1.83
C GLY A 189 -12.56 -16.69 0.74
N PHE A 190 -11.48 -15.91 0.64
CA PHE A 190 -11.34 -14.85 -0.36
C PHE A 190 -10.86 -15.38 -1.72
N TYR A 191 -9.81 -16.22 -1.75
CA TYR A 191 -9.16 -16.65 -2.99
C TYR A 191 -9.81 -17.89 -3.62
N ARG A 192 -10.79 -18.48 -2.96
CA ARG A 192 -11.54 -19.66 -3.41
C ARG A 192 -13.03 -19.46 -3.10
N GLY A 193 -13.89 -20.27 -3.68
CA GLY A 193 -15.32 -20.21 -3.40
C GLY A 193 -16.06 -19.02 -4.03
N GLU A 194 -17.09 -18.51 -3.35
CA GLU A 194 -18.03 -17.54 -3.90
C GLU A 194 -17.42 -16.15 -4.13
N ILE A 195 -16.59 -15.68 -3.20
CA ILE A 195 -15.91 -14.38 -3.34
C ILE A 195 -15.00 -14.39 -4.57
N ALA A 196 -14.17 -15.42 -4.72
CA ALA A 196 -13.31 -15.58 -5.89
C ALA A 196 -14.13 -15.64 -7.18
N ALA A 197 -15.23 -16.39 -7.19
CA ALA A 197 -16.13 -16.49 -8.33
C ALA A 197 -16.73 -15.13 -8.71
N ALA A 198 -17.14 -14.32 -7.74
CA ALA A 198 -17.68 -12.97 -7.97
C ALA A 198 -16.62 -12.03 -8.56
N ILE A 199 -15.39 -12.04 -8.02
CA ILE A 199 -14.26 -11.27 -8.56
C ILE A 199 -13.98 -11.66 -10.02
N VAL A 200 -13.84 -12.97 -10.28
CA VAL A 200 -13.56 -13.47 -11.64
C VAL A 200 -14.70 -13.12 -12.60
N ALA A 201 -15.96 -13.26 -12.17
CA ALA A 201 -17.10 -12.91 -13.00
C ALA A 201 -17.14 -11.42 -13.34
N ALA A 202 -16.82 -10.53 -12.38
CA ALA A 202 -16.73 -9.09 -12.61
C ALA A 202 -15.64 -8.74 -13.64
N ILE A 203 -14.50 -9.40 -13.56
CA ILE A 203 -13.37 -9.22 -14.46
C ILE A 203 -13.67 -9.81 -15.85
N ALA A 204 -14.20 -11.04 -15.93
CA ALA A 204 -14.48 -11.73 -17.18
C ALA A 204 -15.56 -11.03 -18.01
N ARG A 205 -16.63 -10.49 -17.38
CA ARG A 205 -17.68 -9.72 -18.09
C ARG A 205 -17.16 -8.47 -18.80
N ARG A 206 -15.96 -8.02 -18.44
CA ARG A 206 -15.29 -6.82 -18.99
C ARG A 206 -14.03 -7.19 -19.81
N ASP A 207 -13.88 -8.46 -20.18
CA ASP A 207 -12.72 -9.00 -20.91
C ASP A 207 -11.37 -8.75 -20.21
N GLY A 208 -11.33 -8.83 -18.87
CA GLY A 208 -10.11 -8.71 -18.08
C GLY A 208 -9.28 -9.99 -18.06
N PHE A 209 -8.16 -9.98 -17.35
CA PHE A 209 -7.10 -10.98 -17.47
C PHE A 209 -6.98 -11.96 -16.30
N VAL A 210 -7.54 -11.62 -15.12
CA VAL A 210 -7.42 -12.44 -13.92
C VAL A 210 -8.46 -13.56 -13.93
N THR A 211 -8.01 -14.79 -13.67
CA THR A 211 -8.81 -16.01 -13.63
C THR A 211 -8.90 -16.61 -12.24
N ALA A 212 -9.77 -17.59 -12.05
CA ALA A 212 -9.86 -18.31 -10.77
C ALA A 212 -8.55 -19.04 -10.41
N GLN A 213 -7.79 -19.48 -11.40
CA GLN A 213 -6.49 -20.12 -11.18
C GLN A 213 -5.45 -19.12 -10.69
N ASP A 214 -5.48 -17.88 -11.20
CA ASP A 214 -4.59 -16.81 -10.75
C ASP A 214 -4.88 -16.43 -9.28
N LEU A 215 -6.16 -16.31 -8.90
CA LEU A 215 -6.57 -16.08 -7.52
C LEU A 215 -6.12 -17.23 -6.61
N ALA A 216 -6.46 -18.47 -6.97
CA ALA A 216 -6.15 -19.65 -6.15
C ALA A 216 -4.65 -19.92 -5.99
N GLY A 217 -3.82 -19.44 -6.93
CA GLY A 217 -2.35 -19.57 -6.92
C GLY A 217 -1.61 -18.40 -6.27
N HIS A 218 -2.34 -17.38 -5.78
CA HIS A 218 -1.70 -16.21 -5.16
C HIS A 218 -1.01 -16.54 -3.83
N HIS A 219 0.14 -15.93 -3.61
CA HIS A 219 0.89 -15.95 -2.35
C HIS A 219 1.71 -14.68 -2.19
N SER A 220 1.86 -14.24 -0.95
CA SER A 220 2.78 -13.16 -0.54
C SER A 220 4.15 -13.75 -0.22
N ASP A 221 5.20 -12.93 -0.35
CA ASP A 221 6.58 -13.36 -0.12
C ASP A 221 7.17 -12.70 1.12
N TRP A 222 7.72 -13.51 2.03
CA TRP A 222 8.60 -13.03 3.08
C TRP A 222 9.97 -12.70 2.49
N VAL A 223 10.49 -11.52 2.81
CA VAL A 223 11.75 -11.02 2.28
C VAL A 223 12.63 -10.41 3.38
N GLU A 224 13.94 -10.42 3.16
CA GLU A 224 14.83 -9.58 3.95
C GLU A 224 14.70 -8.12 3.52
N THR A 225 14.86 -7.19 4.47
CA THR A 225 14.88 -5.77 4.15
C THR A 225 16.21 -5.37 3.51
N VAL A 226 16.15 -4.44 2.56
CA VAL A 226 17.35 -3.75 2.07
C VAL A 226 17.66 -2.57 2.99
N THR A 227 18.94 -2.29 3.22
CA THR A 227 19.35 -1.33 4.24
C THR A 227 20.32 -0.27 3.74
N LEU A 228 20.33 0.88 4.41
CA LEU A 228 21.31 1.94 4.25
C LEU A 228 21.65 2.56 5.60
N SER A 229 22.94 2.71 5.90
CA SER A 229 23.39 3.54 7.03
C SER A 229 23.26 5.02 6.67
N TYR A 230 22.48 5.75 7.46
CA TYR A 230 22.27 7.19 7.33
C TYR A 230 22.49 7.85 8.69
N ARG A 231 23.57 8.63 8.83
CA ARG A 231 24.03 9.18 10.12
C ARG A 231 24.21 8.06 11.16
N ASP A 232 23.53 8.18 12.30
CA ASP A 232 23.54 7.23 13.42
C ASP A 232 22.42 6.17 13.37
N VAL A 233 21.69 6.10 12.24
CA VAL A 233 20.60 5.14 12.05
C VAL A 233 20.86 4.21 10.86
N VAL A 234 20.25 3.03 10.90
CA VAL A 234 20.13 2.13 9.74
C VAL A 234 18.69 2.14 9.28
N VAL A 235 18.49 2.54 8.04
CA VAL A 235 17.17 2.58 7.37
C VAL A 235 16.90 1.24 6.73
N HIS A 236 15.70 0.71 6.93
CA HIS A 236 15.20 -0.54 6.37
C HIS A 236 14.05 -0.24 5.41
N GLU A 237 14.13 -0.76 4.20
CA GLU A 237 13.12 -0.70 3.15
C GLU A 237 12.87 -2.10 2.58
N LEU A 238 11.78 -2.27 1.83
CA LEU A 238 11.54 -3.51 1.11
C LEU A 238 12.29 -3.53 -0.23
N PRO A 239 12.77 -4.72 -0.66
CA PRO A 239 13.40 -4.89 -1.97
C PRO A 239 12.36 -4.74 -3.11
N PRO A 240 12.78 -4.73 -4.38
CA PRO A 240 11.86 -4.85 -5.52
C PRO A 240 10.87 -6.02 -5.35
N PRO A 241 9.63 -5.86 -5.89
CA PRO A 241 9.23 -4.85 -6.88
C PRO A 241 8.93 -3.48 -6.29
N THR A 242 9.18 -3.23 -4.99
CA THR A 242 8.92 -1.93 -4.37
C THR A 242 9.96 -0.88 -4.78
N GLN A 243 9.60 0.39 -4.60
CA GLN A 243 10.52 1.50 -4.83
C GLN A 243 11.38 1.87 -3.60
N GLY A 244 11.54 0.98 -2.62
CA GLY A 244 12.39 1.19 -1.45
C GLY A 244 13.83 1.55 -1.81
N LEU A 245 14.36 0.94 -2.88
CA LEU A 245 15.70 1.29 -3.39
C LEU A 245 15.81 2.77 -3.81
N ILE A 246 14.75 3.41 -4.28
CA ILE A 246 14.74 4.84 -4.63
C ILE A 246 14.88 5.68 -3.36
N ALA A 247 14.15 5.34 -2.29
CA ALA A 247 14.25 6.04 -1.00
C ALA A 247 15.66 5.92 -0.42
N LEU A 248 16.24 4.73 -0.43
CA LEU A 248 17.61 4.51 0.02
C LEU A 248 18.64 5.23 -0.87
N SER A 249 18.45 5.26 -2.20
CA SER A 249 19.31 5.99 -3.13
C SER A 249 19.30 7.49 -2.86
N LEU A 250 18.12 8.05 -2.62
CA LEU A 250 17.95 9.47 -2.28
C LEU A 250 18.71 9.81 -0.98
N LEU A 251 18.52 9.02 0.07
CA LEU A 251 19.26 9.20 1.32
C LEU A 251 20.76 8.99 1.15
N LYS A 252 21.19 8.05 0.30
CA LYS A 252 22.61 7.82 -0.01
C LYS A 252 23.25 9.05 -0.64
N VAL A 253 22.59 9.74 -1.57
CA VAL A 253 23.07 10.98 -2.18
C VAL A 253 23.12 12.13 -1.17
N LEU A 254 22.18 12.17 -0.23
CA LEU A 254 22.07 13.26 0.75
C LEU A 254 22.91 13.04 2.01
N ARG A 255 23.35 11.82 2.29
CA ARG A 255 24.00 11.48 3.57
C ARG A 255 25.32 12.25 3.85
N ASP A 256 26.03 12.68 2.80
CA ASP A 256 27.28 13.39 2.95
C ASP A 256 27.11 14.92 3.01
N ARG A 257 25.84 15.42 2.96
CA ARG A 257 25.51 16.84 3.08
C ARG A 257 25.53 17.28 4.54
N THR A 258 25.92 18.52 4.76
CA THR A 258 25.88 19.14 6.09
C THR A 258 24.43 19.48 6.48
N LYS A 259 24.21 19.61 7.80
CA LYS A 259 22.90 20.05 8.32
C LYS A 259 22.44 21.39 7.72
N ALA A 260 23.35 22.33 7.50
CA ALA A 260 23.07 23.62 6.90
C ALA A 260 22.57 23.51 5.46
N GLU A 261 23.19 22.62 4.65
CA GLU A 261 22.75 22.34 3.29
C GLU A 261 21.36 21.67 3.22
N LEU A 262 20.98 20.94 4.28
CA LEU A 262 19.68 20.26 4.39
C LEU A 262 18.58 21.17 4.99
N GLU A 263 18.88 22.42 5.37
CA GLU A 263 17.84 23.37 5.82
C GLU A 263 16.93 23.78 4.65
N PRO A 264 15.60 23.79 4.86
CA PRO A 264 14.65 24.20 3.83
C PRO A 264 14.93 25.63 3.32
N GLY A 265 15.16 25.73 2.03
CA GLY A 265 15.47 26.97 1.33
C GLY A 265 15.67 26.71 -0.15
N ARG A 266 15.99 27.75 -0.91
CA ARG A 266 16.19 27.64 -2.37
C ARG A 266 17.30 26.64 -2.72
N GLU A 267 18.43 26.69 -2.02
CA GLU A 267 19.57 25.79 -2.24
C GLU A 267 19.20 24.33 -1.94
N PHE A 268 18.45 24.08 -0.85
CA PHE A 268 17.92 22.76 -0.55
C PHE A 268 17.00 22.25 -1.67
N VAL A 269 16.11 23.10 -2.20
CA VAL A 269 15.17 22.72 -3.29
C VAL A 269 15.94 22.27 -4.54
N GLU A 270 16.96 23.03 -4.94
CA GLU A 270 17.79 22.72 -6.13
C GLU A 270 18.62 21.44 -5.91
N MET A 271 19.25 21.31 -4.75
CA MET A 271 20.02 20.13 -4.37
C MET A 271 19.12 18.88 -4.26
N PHE A 272 17.97 19.00 -3.60
CA PHE A 272 17.04 17.89 -3.42
C PHE A 272 16.44 17.43 -4.74
N ARG A 273 16.19 18.34 -5.70
CA ARG A 273 15.79 18.01 -7.07
C ARG A 273 16.86 17.16 -7.75
N SER A 274 18.11 17.58 -7.72
CA SER A 274 19.23 16.83 -8.31
C SER A 274 19.42 15.45 -7.65
N ALA A 275 19.31 15.39 -6.33
CA ALA A 275 19.39 14.12 -5.59
C ALA A 275 18.21 13.19 -5.94
N ARG A 276 17.00 13.75 -6.08
CA ARG A 276 15.82 13.03 -6.53
C ARG A 276 16.01 12.49 -7.94
N ASP A 277 16.41 13.33 -8.90
CA ASP A 277 16.61 12.91 -10.29
C ASP A 277 17.63 11.77 -10.34
N THR A 278 18.70 11.92 -9.57
CA THR A 278 19.68 10.88 -9.31
C THR A 278 19.06 9.58 -8.81
N ALA A 279 18.26 9.59 -7.74
CA ALA A 279 17.70 8.40 -7.12
C ALA A 279 16.65 7.69 -7.99
N TYR A 280 15.86 8.45 -8.75
CA TYR A 280 14.76 7.91 -9.58
C TYR A 280 15.22 7.23 -10.87
N SER A 281 16.48 7.31 -11.23
CA SER A 281 17.01 6.68 -12.45
C SER A 281 16.97 5.18 -12.50
N ILE A 282 16.87 4.55 -11.34
CA ILE A 282 16.69 3.10 -11.30
C ILE A 282 15.24 2.68 -11.46
N ARG A 283 14.30 3.64 -11.46
CA ARG A 283 12.86 3.38 -11.41
C ARG A 283 12.38 2.43 -12.50
N ASP A 284 12.82 2.64 -13.74
CA ASP A 284 12.38 1.81 -14.88
C ASP A 284 12.99 0.42 -14.90
N ARG A 285 14.00 0.19 -14.05
CA ARG A 285 14.59 -1.12 -13.83
C ARG A 285 13.98 -1.86 -12.64
N ILE A 286 13.17 -1.17 -11.81
CA ILE A 286 12.44 -1.79 -10.71
C ILE A 286 11.27 -2.58 -11.27
N THR A 287 11.25 -3.88 -11.00
CA THR A 287 10.21 -4.81 -11.43
C THR A 287 10.24 -6.05 -10.54
N ASP A 288 9.44 -7.06 -10.87
CA ASP A 288 9.48 -8.37 -10.21
C ASP A 288 10.88 -8.99 -10.31
N PRO A 289 11.55 -9.31 -9.19
CA PRO A 289 12.89 -9.87 -9.19
C PRO A 289 12.99 -11.26 -9.85
N ASP A 290 11.86 -11.98 -9.95
CA ASP A 290 11.80 -13.26 -10.65
C ASP A 290 11.96 -13.12 -12.19
N PHE A 291 11.77 -11.89 -12.72
CA PHE A 291 11.79 -11.57 -14.14
C PHE A 291 12.97 -10.70 -14.60
N SER A 292 13.63 -10.00 -13.68
CA SER A 292 14.78 -9.15 -14.01
C SER A 292 15.67 -8.94 -12.79
N PRO A 293 17.00 -8.79 -12.97
CA PRO A 293 17.91 -8.53 -11.86
C PRO A 293 17.55 -7.27 -11.10
N VAL A 294 17.73 -7.32 -9.77
CA VAL A 294 17.55 -6.17 -8.89
C VAL A 294 18.61 -5.11 -9.22
N PRO A 295 18.24 -3.84 -9.48
CA PRO A 295 19.21 -2.79 -9.76
C PRO A 295 20.00 -2.38 -8.53
N ASP A 296 21.25 -1.96 -8.73
CA ASP A 296 22.04 -1.29 -7.71
C ASP A 296 21.47 0.11 -7.38
N LEU A 297 21.84 0.62 -6.19
CA LEU A 297 21.48 1.99 -5.78
C LEU A 297 22.24 3.01 -6.62
N VAL A 298 21.63 3.62 -7.62
CA VAL A 298 22.23 4.70 -8.48
C VAL A 298 21.17 5.50 -9.28
N THR A 299 21.55 6.43 -10.09
CA THR A 299 21.18 7.72 -10.65
C THR A 299 20.47 7.76 -12.02
N SER A 300 19.50 8.65 -12.22
CA SER A 300 18.87 9.42 -13.33
C SER A 300 17.36 9.21 -13.66
N ASP A 301 16.73 10.16 -14.34
CA ASP A 301 15.33 10.63 -14.42
C ASP A 301 14.16 9.66 -14.71
N VAL A 302 12.93 9.89 -14.14
CA VAL A 302 11.58 9.44 -14.63
C VAL A 302 10.33 9.91 -13.83
N PRO A 303 9.09 9.78 -14.41
CA PRO A 303 7.81 10.39 -14.00
C PRO A 303 6.93 9.72 -12.92
N ASP A 304 5.85 10.40 -12.46
CA ASP A 304 5.09 10.31 -11.20
C ASP A 304 3.63 9.81 -11.30
N GLY A 305 3.04 9.30 -10.18
CA GLY A 305 1.62 9.02 -9.95
C GLY A 305 1.32 8.04 -8.80
N GLY A 306 0.15 8.16 -8.14
CA GLY A 306 -0.44 7.17 -7.22
C GLY A 306 -0.76 7.61 -5.79
N ASP A 307 -1.83 7.01 -5.19
CA ASP A 307 -2.36 7.26 -3.85
C ASP A 307 -2.36 6.00 -2.95
N THR A 308 -2.33 6.19 -1.61
CA THR A 308 -1.94 5.11 -0.67
C THR A 308 -2.35 5.44 0.76
N VAL A 309 -2.43 4.45 1.67
CA VAL A 309 -2.44 4.67 3.12
C VAL A 309 -1.24 4.03 3.78
N TYR A 310 -0.67 4.73 4.77
CA TYR A 310 0.36 4.24 5.68
C TYR A 310 -0.20 4.17 7.11
N LEU A 311 0.16 3.12 7.83
CA LEU A 311 -0.10 2.98 9.26
C LEU A 311 1.07 2.26 9.95
N CYS A 312 1.18 2.46 11.26
CA CYS A 312 2.15 1.73 12.08
C CYS A 312 1.60 1.44 13.47
N ALA A 313 2.09 0.36 14.07
CA ALA A 313 1.74 -0.02 15.43
C ALA A 313 2.94 -0.56 16.20
N ALA A 314 2.91 -0.41 17.52
CA ALA A 314 3.87 -0.99 18.45
C ALA A 314 3.13 -1.45 19.72
N ASP A 315 3.55 -2.56 20.33
CA ASP A 315 3.00 -3.07 21.58
C ASP A 315 3.99 -3.04 22.74
N GLU A 316 3.51 -3.34 23.94
CA GLU A 316 4.33 -3.36 25.16
C GLU A 316 5.36 -4.50 25.23
N HIS A 317 5.25 -5.50 24.34
CA HIS A 317 6.17 -6.62 24.24
C HIS A 317 7.34 -6.36 23.29
N GLY A 318 7.27 -5.26 22.53
CA GLY A 318 8.30 -4.86 21.56
C GLY A 318 8.07 -5.39 20.15
N ASN A 319 6.86 -5.86 19.82
CA ASN A 319 6.50 -6.05 18.42
C ASN A 319 6.20 -4.70 17.77
N LEU A 320 6.71 -4.51 16.56
CA LEU A 320 6.47 -3.31 15.77
C LEU A 320 6.08 -3.69 14.35
N VAL A 321 5.20 -2.90 13.75
CA VAL A 321 4.81 -3.07 12.34
C VAL A 321 4.69 -1.72 11.65
N SER A 322 5.32 -1.63 10.50
CA SER A 322 5.17 -0.56 9.51
C SER A 322 4.43 -1.16 8.34
N LEU A 323 3.22 -0.68 8.04
CA LEU A 323 2.31 -1.27 7.07
C LEU A 323 1.78 -0.21 6.10
N ILE A 324 1.68 -0.58 4.85
CA ILE A 324 1.18 0.28 3.78
C ILE A 324 0.27 -0.52 2.86
N GLN A 325 -0.87 0.05 2.49
CA GLN A 325 -1.88 -0.58 1.65
C GLN A 325 -2.38 0.39 0.58
N SER A 326 -2.79 -0.12 -0.58
CA SER A 326 -3.30 0.73 -1.67
C SER A 326 -4.11 -0.06 -2.70
N VAL A 327 -4.99 0.66 -3.39
CA VAL A 327 -5.60 0.24 -4.67
C VAL A 327 -4.90 0.83 -5.90
N ALA A 328 -3.75 1.46 -5.73
CA ALA A 328 -2.88 2.20 -6.65
C ALA A 328 -3.31 3.65 -6.86
N PHE A 329 -4.28 3.97 -7.70
CA PHE A 329 -4.89 5.31 -7.80
C PHE A 329 -6.21 5.36 -7.04
N ASP A 330 -6.67 6.54 -6.69
CA ASP A 330 -7.93 6.73 -5.97
C ASP A 330 -9.10 5.99 -6.66
N PHE A 331 -9.88 5.24 -5.87
CA PHE A 331 -10.91 4.31 -6.33
C PHE A 331 -10.41 3.23 -7.32
N GLY A 332 -9.12 2.93 -7.37
CA GLY A 332 -8.54 1.84 -8.13
C GLY A 332 -8.96 1.80 -9.60
N SER A 333 -9.46 0.67 -10.07
CA SER A 333 -9.94 0.49 -11.42
C SER A 333 -11.27 1.20 -11.73
N GLY A 334 -11.98 1.72 -10.71
CA GLY A 334 -13.34 2.21 -10.79
C GLY A 334 -14.40 1.10 -10.80
N ILE A 335 -13.99 -0.17 -10.70
CA ILE A 335 -14.86 -1.34 -10.79
C ILE A 335 -15.12 -1.92 -9.40
N VAL A 336 -16.36 -2.04 -9.01
CA VAL A 336 -16.81 -2.83 -7.86
C VAL A 336 -17.18 -4.23 -8.33
N ALA A 337 -16.63 -5.27 -7.72
CA ALA A 337 -17.06 -6.65 -7.97
C ALA A 337 -18.47 -6.82 -7.40
N GLU A 338 -19.43 -7.07 -8.27
CA GLU A 338 -20.87 -7.09 -7.94
C GLU A 338 -21.18 -8.15 -6.88
N GLY A 339 -21.99 -7.79 -5.89
CA GLY A 339 -22.35 -8.63 -4.74
C GLY A 339 -21.28 -8.78 -3.67
N THR A 340 -20.15 -8.08 -3.81
CA THR A 340 -19.05 -8.12 -2.81
C THR A 340 -18.79 -6.77 -2.14
N GLY A 341 -19.25 -5.68 -2.73
CA GLY A 341 -18.97 -4.33 -2.25
C GLY A 341 -17.48 -3.94 -2.32
N MET A 342 -16.62 -4.74 -2.96
CA MET A 342 -15.18 -4.53 -3.05
C MET A 342 -14.79 -3.79 -4.32
N LEU A 343 -14.03 -2.72 -4.15
CA LEU A 343 -13.40 -1.99 -5.24
C LEU A 343 -12.11 -2.70 -5.67
N LEU A 344 -11.97 -3.00 -6.97
CA LEU A 344 -10.80 -3.65 -7.51
C LEU A 344 -9.68 -2.65 -7.77
N GLN A 345 -8.45 -2.99 -7.39
CA GLN A 345 -7.26 -2.19 -7.63
C GLN A 345 -6.95 -2.01 -9.13
N ASN A 346 -6.10 -1.02 -9.45
CA ASN A 346 -5.62 -0.78 -10.81
C ASN A 346 -4.09 -0.84 -10.93
N ARG A 347 -3.43 -1.66 -10.12
CA ARG A 347 -1.96 -1.74 -10.05
C ARG A 347 -1.29 -2.06 -11.39
N GLY A 348 -1.94 -2.81 -12.25
CA GLY A 348 -1.44 -3.16 -13.58
C GLY A 348 -1.21 -1.97 -14.52
N CYS A 349 -1.73 -0.77 -14.21
CA CYS A 349 -1.46 0.45 -14.97
C CYS A 349 0.04 0.81 -15.04
N TYR A 350 0.83 0.33 -14.09
CA TYR A 350 2.27 0.58 -14.04
C TYR A 350 3.09 -0.31 -14.99
N PHE A 351 2.52 -1.34 -15.59
CA PHE A 351 3.23 -2.12 -16.60
C PHE A 351 3.52 -1.31 -17.86
N SER A 352 4.64 -1.63 -18.52
CA SER A 352 4.97 -1.11 -19.84
C SER A 352 4.48 -2.05 -20.95
N LEU A 353 4.03 -1.52 -22.07
CA LEU A 353 3.77 -2.27 -23.29
C LEU A 353 4.99 -2.31 -24.24
N ASP A 354 6.12 -1.70 -23.87
CA ASP A 354 7.38 -1.88 -24.59
C ASP A 354 7.98 -3.25 -24.19
N ALA A 355 8.17 -4.13 -25.15
CA ALA A 355 8.71 -5.47 -24.96
C ALA A 355 10.16 -5.49 -24.42
N ASN A 356 10.90 -4.37 -24.57
CA ASN A 356 12.27 -4.24 -24.08
C ASN A 356 12.36 -3.65 -22.67
N HIS A 357 11.25 -3.14 -22.15
CA HIS A 357 11.22 -2.52 -20.82
C HIS A 357 11.29 -3.58 -19.71
N ALA A 358 12.09 -3.35 -18.63
CA ALA A 358 12.18 -4.29 -17.52
C ALA A 358 10.81 -4.58 -16.88
N ASN A 359 9.99 -3.53 -16.69
CA ASN A 359 8.64 -3.64 -16.16
C ASN A 359 7.56 -3.88 -17.24
N ARG A 360 7.91 -4.58 -18.34
CA ARG A 360 6.93 -4.96 -19.39
C ARG A 360 5.85 -5.87 -18.86
N LEU A 361 4.66 -5.79 -19.43
CA LEU A 361 3.55 -6.69 -19.10
C LEU A 361 3.86 -8.12 -19.53
N GLU A 362 3.87 -9.00 -18.55
CA GLU A 362 4.01 -10.45 -18.75
C GLU A 362 3.04 -11.20 -17.83
N PRO A 363 2.55 -12.40 -18.23
CA PRO A 363 1.71 -13.23 -17.36
C PRO A 363 2.39 -13.59 -16.04
N LYS A 364 1.63 -13.57 -14.95
CA LYS A 364 2.06 -13.94 -13.59
C LYS A 364 3.22 -13.13 -13.04
N LYS A 365 3.43 -11.93 -13.54
CA LYS A 365 4.45 -10.99 -13.10
C LYS A 365 3.87 -9.93 -12.17
N ARG A 366 4.63 -9.52 -11.15
CA ARG A 366 4.36 -8.30 -10.40
C ARG A 366 4.86 -7.09 -11.17
N THR A 367 4.10 -6.02 -11.16
CA THR A 367 4.60 -4.74 -11.66
C THR A 367 5.43 -4.04 -10.59
N ARG A 368 6.21 -3.04 -10.99
CA ARG A 368 6.80 -2.06 -10.08
C ARG A 368 5.75 -1.54 -9.11
N HIS A 369 6.11 -1.44 -7.83
CA HIS A 369 5.19 -1.11 -6.76
C HIS A 369 5.62 0.13 -5.98
N THR A 370 4.67 1.03 -5.74
CA THR A 370 4.92 2.30 -5.07
C THR A 370 4.90 2.21 -3.54
N LEU A 371 4.42 1.12 -2.97
CA LEU A 371 4.30 0.94 -1.52
C LEU A 371 5.65 0.67 -0.88
N ILE A 372 6.07 1.53 0.05
CA ILE A 372 7.34 1.45 0.76
C ILE A 372 7.13 1.77 2.24
N PRO A 373 6.69 0.79 3.07
CA PRO A 373 6.77 0.93 4.50
C PRO A 373 8.23 0.98 4.93
N ALA A 374 8.59 1.86 5.84
CA ALA A 374 9.97 2.03 6.28
C ALA A 374 10.12 1.87 7.79
N MET A 375 11.33 1.48 8.21
CA MET A 375 11.74 1.40 9.61
C MET A 375 13.17 1.92 9.73
N ALA A 376 13.49 2.57 10.83
CA ALA A 376 14.87 2.89 11.17
C ALA A 376 15.25 2.27 12.51
N THR A 377 16.50 1.75 12.58
CA THR A 377 17.11 1.25 13.80
C THR A 377 18.23 2.18 14.24
N ARG A 378 18.46 2.26 15.55
CA ARG A 378 19.59 2.96 16.16
C ARG A 378 20.28 2.02 17.14
N GLU A 379 21.58 1.87 17.05
CA GLU A 379 22.36 0.93 17.88
C GLU A 379 21.79 -0.51 17.83
N GLY A 380 21.35 -0.95 16.66
CA GLY A 380 20.79 -2.28 16.45
C GLY A 380 19.40 -2.52 17.06
N ARG A 381 18.71 -1.48 17.55
CA ARG A 381 17.35 -1.56 18.11
C ARG A 381 16.36 -0.78 17.26
N PRO A 382 15.11 -1.22 17.15
CA PRO A 382 14.07 -0.46 16.47
C PRO A 382 13.91 0.91 17.14
N TRP A 383 13.87 1.96 16.32
CA TRP A 383 13.82 3.34 16.82
C TRP A 383 12.66 4.15 16.23
N LEU A 384 12.39 3.99 14.93
CA LEU A 384 11.35 4.77 14.24
C LEU A 384 10.63 3.90 13.21
N LEU A 385 9.30 3.98 13.21
CA LEU A 385 8.44 3.51 12.12
C LEU A 385 7.96 4.74 11.37
N TYR A 386 8.11 4.77 10.05
CA TYR A 386 7.69 5.90 9.24
C TYR A 386 7.32 5.48 7.83
N GLY A 387 6.57 6.33 7.15
CA GLY A 387 6.09 6.13 5.80
C GLY A 387 5.21 7.28 5.36
N SER A 388 4.78 7.26 4.13
CA SER A 388 3.88 8.29 3.60
C SER A 388 2.95 7.74 2.54
N MET A 389 1.83 8.41 2.33
CA MET A 389 1.04 8.33 1.09
C MET A 389 1.77 9.05 -0.04
N GLY A 390 1.27 8.93 -1.28
CA GLY A 390 1.70 9.77 -2.40
C GLY A 390 2.36 9.03 -3.56
N GLY A 391 2.10 7.73 -3.72
CA GLY A 391 2.56 6.94 -4.87
C GLY A 391 4.06 7.05 -5.11
N ASP A 392 4.45 7.46 -6.31
CA ASP A 392 5.85 7.68 -6.67
C ASP A 392 6.53 8.83 -5.88
N GLY A 393 5.77 9.69 -5.21
CA GLY A 393 6.32 10.72 -4.32
C GLY A 393 6.76 10.21 -2.95
N GLN A 394 6.43 8.98 -2.55
CA GLN A 394 6.74 8.44 -1.24
C GLN A 394 8.24 8.50 -0.88
N PRO A 395 9.20 8.11 -1.78
CA PRO A 395 10.61 8.23 -1.48
C PRO A 395 11.04 9.66 -1.13
N GLN A 396 10.48 10.66 -1.82
CA GLN A 396 10.79 12.07 -1.57
C GLN A 396 10.23 12.54 -0.22
N LEU A 397 8.97 12.19 0.08
CA LEU A 397 8.27 12.67 1.26
C LEU A 397 8.81 12.05 2.55
N GLN A 398 9.01 10.73 2.56
CA GLN A 398 9.50 10.04 3.76
C GLN A 398 10.98 10.31 4.04
N SER A 399 11.83 10.49 3.01
CA SER A 399 13.22 10.89 3.21
C SER A 399 13.32 12.26 3.88
N GLN A 400 12.47 13.23 3.52
CA GLN A 400 12.45 14.54 4.18
C GLN A 400 11.98 14.44 5.64
N VAL A 401 11.02 13.57 5.96
CA VAL A 401 10.61 13.33 7.35
C VAL A 401 11.78 12.74 8.16
N LEU A 402 12.50 11.77 7.61
CA LEU A 402 13.67 11.18 8.26
C LEU A 402 14.77 12.24 8.49
N ILE A 403 15.10 13.06 7.48
CA ILE A 403 16.07 14.17 7.58
C ILE A 403 15.64 15.14 8.68
N ASN A 404 14.37 15.51 8.74
CA ASN A 404 13.85 16.39 9.77
C ASN A 404 14.07 15.85 11.19
N ILE A 405 13.91 14.55 11.38
CA ILE A 405 14.11 13.91 12.69
C ILE A 405 15.59 13.72 12.98
N VAL A 406 16.38 13.18 12.04
CA VAL A 406 17.79 12.78 12.27
C VAL A 406 18.73 13.99 12.22
N ASP A 407 18.64 14.82 11.17
CA ASP A 407 19.57 15.94 10.97
C ASP A 407 19.14 17.18 11.77
N HIS A 408 17.85 17.47 11.83
CA HIS A 408 17.34 18.67 12.48
C HIS A 408 16.90 18.43 13.93
N GLY A 409 16.79 17.18 14.38
CA GLY A 409 16.42 16.83 15.76
C GLY A 409 14.96 17.15 16.10
N LEU A 410 14.08 17.24 15.10
CA LEU A 410 12.66 17.47 15.32
C LEU A 410 11.99 16.23 15.91
N ASP A 411 11.01 16.44 16.78
CA ASP A 411 10.12 15.37 17.18
C ASP A 411 9.25 14.90 15.98
N PRO A 412 8.69 13.69 16.02
CA PRO A 412 7.92 13.16 14.89
C PRO A 412 6.76 14.04 14.44
N ALA A 413 6.04 14.70 15.36
CA ALA A 413 4.91 15.56 15.03
C ALA A 413 5.37 16.83 14.30
N ALA A 414 6.43 17.48 14.80
CA ALA A 414 7.06 18.64 14.16
C ALA A 414 7.65 18.27 12.79
N ALA A 415 8.29 17.10 12.67
CA ALA A 415 8.87 16.63 11.42
C ALA A 415 7.80 16.39 10.33
N VAL A 416 6.65 15.84 10.70
CA VAL A 416 5.51 15.65 9.79
C VAL A 416 4.81 16.96 9.46
N ALA A 417 4.71 17.89 10.41
CA ALA A 417 4.09 19.22 10.21
C ALA A 417 4.94 20.16 9.35
N ARG A 418 6.26 19.95 9.30
CA ARG A 418 7.18 20.80 8.51
C ARG A 418 6.84 20.69 7.02
N PRO A 419 6.78 21.81 6.29
CA PRO A 419 6.55 21.79 4.83
C PRO A 419 7.55 20.89 4.10
N ARG A 420 7.07 20.12 3.16
CA ARG A 420 7.87 19.23 2.31
C ARG A 420 7.68 19.58 0.86
N ILE A 421 8.71 19.36 0.07
CA ILE A 421 8.67 19.51 -1.39
C ILE A 421 8.46 18.14 -2.03
N ARG A 422 7.71 18.13 -3.09
CA ARG A 422 7.54 16.99 -3.99
C ARG A 422 7.67 17.51 -5.41
N PHE A 423 8.59 16.94 -6.16
CA PHE A 423 8.70 17.18 -7.59
C PHE A 423 7.82 16.16 -8.32
N SER A 424 6.98 16.65 -9.19
CA SER A 424 6.36 15.82 -10.21
C SER A 424 7.41 15.40 -11.23
N PRO A 425 7.22 14.30 -11.91
CA PRO A 425 8.16 13.79 -12.91
C PRO A 425 8.28 14.71 -14.10
#